data_19045a2882712b8b59404e24925e1309
#
_entry.id   19045a2882712b8b59404e24925e1309
#
_cell.length_a   1.000
_cell.length_b   1.000
_cell.length_c   1.000
_cell.angle_alpha   90.00
_cell.angle_beta   90.00
_cell.angle_gamma   90.00
#
_symmetry.space_group_name_H-M   'P 1'
#
loop_
_entity.id
_entity.type
_entity.pdbx_description
1 polymer ?
#
loop_
_entity_poly.entity_id
_entity_poly.type
_entity_poly.pdbx_seq_one_letter_code
_entity_poly.pdbx_strand_id
1 'polypeptide(L)'
;MRKFIGLNGNTIALQNKFYNSSGNVPFWAMPKLLNQTGNSFMFRGLPDGRYRDKGAFAFQGEYRHSFKNRFGFVIFTSTGSVFSSWNDIDFSEFKNAYGFGLRYQLRKESSENLRLDIGFSPNEPMGIYILFKEAF
;
A
#
# COMPACT_ATOMS: atom_id res chain seq x y z
N MET A 1 6.69 1.49 10.09
CA MET A 1 6.69 2.93 10.49
C MET A 1 5.69 3.67 9.61
N ARG A 2 4.98 4.66 10.16
CA ARG A 2 4.03 5.53 9.43
C ARG A 2 4.30 6.98 9.81
N LYS A 3 4.18 7.88 8.84
CA LYS A 3 4.33 9.33 9.05
C LYS A 3 3.28 10.06 8.23
N PHE A 4 2.66 11.08 8.85
CA PHE A 4 1.67 11.95 8.20
C PHE A 4 2.16 13.39 8.29
N ILE A 5 2.04 14.11 7.18
CA ILE A 5 2.42 15.52 7.06
C ILE A 5 1.18 16.26 6.54
N GLY A 6 0.60 17.12 7.39
CA GLY A 6 -0.55 17.95 7.03
C GLY A 6 -0.10 19.21 6.29
N LEU A 7 -0.77 19.56 5.21
CA LEU A 7 -0.50 20.73 4.37
C LEU A 7 -1.83 21.39 3.97
N ASN A 8 -2.33 22.33 4.78
CA ASN A 8 -3.51 23.16 4.43
C ASN A 8 -4.65 22.40 3.71
N GLY A 9 -5.25 21.42 4.37
CA GLY A 9 -6.32 20.60 3.80
C GLY A 9 -5.83 19.40 2.95
N ASN A 10 -4.53 19.24 2.80
CA ASN A 10 -3.88 18.10 2.15
C ASN A 10 -3.11 17.28 3.18
N THR A 11 -2.86 16.02 2.88
CA THR A 11 -2.03 15.15 3.72
C THR A 11 -1.11 14.31 2.85
N ILE A 12 0.18 14.37 3.15
CA ILE A 12 1.14 13.39 2.63
C ILE A 12 1.28 12.30 3.69
N ALA A 13 0.97 11.07 3.32
CA ALA A 13 1.08 9.91 4.18
C ALA A 13 2.15 8.97 3.63
N LEU A 14 3.12 8.62 4.47
CA LEU A 14 4.22 7.75 4.14
C LEU A 14 4.18 6.51 5.04
N GLN A 15 4.37 5.35 4.46
CA GLN A 15 4.47 4.10 5.20
C GLN A 15 5.60 3.25 4.67
N ASN A 16 6.38 2.65 5.58
CA ASN A 16 7.27 1.56 5.23
C ASN A 16 6.97 0.34 6.09
N LYS A 17 7.25 -0.82 5.53
CA LYS A 17 7.19 -2.12 6.21
C LYS A 17 8.41 -2.93 5.83
N PHE A 18 8.91 -3.63 6.82
CA PHE A 18 10.02 -4.54 6.69
C PHE A 18 9.66 -5.82 7.43
N TYR A 19 9.88 -6.93 6.78
CA TYR A 19 9.69 -8.26 7.33
C TYR A 19 10.93 -9.09 7.05
N ASN A 20 11.34 -9.87 8.04
CA ASN A 20 12.41 -10.85 7.89
C ASN A 20 12.05 -12.09 8.70
N SER A 21 12.28 -13.25 8.12
CA SER A 21 12.13 -14.55 8.76
C SER A 21 13.44 -15.32 8.68
N SER A 22 13.74 -16.11 9.70
CA SER A 22 14.94 -16.94 9.76
C SER A 22 14.59 -18.42 9.93
N GLY A 23 15.49 -19.30 9.51
CA GLY A 23 15.29 -20.74 9.59
C GLY A 23 14.49 -21.35 8.43
N ASN A 24 13.97 -22.55 8.64
CA ASN A 24 13.12 -23.28 7.67
C ASN A 24 11.67 -22.82 7.81
N VAL A 25 11.33 -21.73 7.09
CA VAL A 25 9.97 -21.20 7.09
C VAL A 25 9.18 -21.83 5.93
N PRO A 26 8.01 -22.46 6.20
CA PRO A 26 7.16 -22.95 5.14
C PRO A 26 6.71 -21.84 4.19
N PHE A 27 6.55 -22.14 2.91
CA PHE A 27 6.18 -21.15 1.87
C PHE A 27 4.97 -20.28 2.24
N TRP A 28 3.92 -20.89 2.82
CA TRP A 28 2.70 -20.17 3.20
C TRP A 28 2.90 -19.17 4.37
N ALA A 29 3.94 -19.36 5.18
CA ALA A 29 4.29 -18.48 6.30
C ALA A 29 5.36 -17.42 5.93
N MET A 30 5.95 -17.50 4.74
CA MET A 30 6.95 -16.53 4.30
C MET A 30 6.37 -15.13 4.16
N PRO A 31 7.15 -14.08 4.49
CA PRO A 31 6.84 -12.71 4.16
C PRO A 31 6.45 -12.52 2.70
N LYS A 32 5.48 -11.66 2.45
CA LYS A 32 4.99 -11.33 1.11
C LYS A 32 4.95 -9.82 0.89
N LEU A 33 5.11 -9.38 -0.36
CA LEU A 33 4.72 -8.03 -0.74
C LEU A 33 3.20 -7.92 -0.60
N LEU A 34 2.79 -7.19 0.43
CA LEU A 34 1.42 -7.23 0.91
C LEU A 34 0.55 -6.27 0.14
N ASN A 35 -0.45 -6.82 -0.53
CA ASN A 35 -1.62 -6.08 -0.93
C ASN A 35 -2.43 -5.66 0.32
N GLN A 36 -2.56 -6.56 1.30
CA GLN A 36 -3.32 -6.30 2.52
C GLN A 36 -2.65 -6.88 3.77
N THR A 37 -2.54 -6.08 4.83
CA THR A 37 -2.25 -6.54 6.19
C THR A 37 -3.21 -5.86 7.15
N GLY A 38 -4.22 -6.60 7.58
CA GLY A 38 -5.33 -6.02 8.34
C GLY A 38 -6.03 -4.93 7.51
N ASN A 39 -6.04 -3.69 8.01
CA ASN A 39 -6.66 -2.55 7.32
C ASN A 39 -5.68 -1.78 6.41
N SER A 40 -4.48 -2.30 6.15
CA SER A 40 -3.43 -1.58 5.42
C SER A 40 -3.21 -2.20 4.05
N PHE A 41 -3.48 -1.43 3.01
CA PHE A 41 -3.25 -1.80 1.61
C PHE A 41 -2.03 -1.09 1.07
N MET A 42 -0.91 -1.79 0.91
CA MET A 42 0.31 -1.19 0.36
C MET A 42 0.39 -1.28 -1.15
N PHE A 43 0.20 -2.45 -1.71
CA PHE A 43 0.33 -2.66 -3.15
C PHE A 43 -1.04 -2.86 -3.81
N ARG A 44 -1.72 -1.74 -4.08
CA ARG A 44 -2.94 -1.76 -4.89
C ARG A 44 -2.57 -1.89 -6.36
N GLY A 45 -3.00 -2.96 -7.01
CA GLY A 45 -2.63 -3.30 -8.40
C GLY A 45 -1.70 -4.52 -8.51
N LEU A 46 -1.20 -5.07 -7.40
CA LEU A 46 -0.50 -6.35 -7.36
C LEU A 46 -1.40 -7.44 -6.80
N PRO A 47 -1.42 -8.65 -7.39
CA PRO A 47 -2.09 -9.81 -6.82
C PRO A 47 -1.50 -10.18 -5.45
N ASP A 48 -2.37 -10.46 -4.47
CA ASP A 48 -1.91 -10.82 -3.13
C ASP A 48 -1.14 -12.13 -3.12
N GLY A 49 -0.01 -12.13 -2.42
CA GLY A 49 0.83 -13.31 -2.20
C GLY A 49 1.63 -13.80 -3.40
N ARG A 50 1.63 -13.07 -4.53
CA ARG A 50 2.41 -13.43 -5.72
C ARG A 50 3.92 -13.38 -5.48
N TYR A 51 4.38 -12.40 -4.72
CA TYR A 51 5.79 -12.23 -4.38
C TYR A 51 6.01 -12.56 -2.91
N ARG A 52 6.74 -13.65 -2.64
CA ARG A 52 7.04 -14.16 -1.29
C ARG A 52 8.48 -14.61 -1.22
N ASP A 53 9.14 -14.32 -0.10
CA ASP A 53 10.47 -14.82 0.22
C ASP A 53 10.72 -14.69 1.74
N LYS A 54 11.91 -15.05 2.21
CA LYS A 54 12.31 -14.95 3.63
C LYS A 54 12.32 -13.52 4.16
N GLY A 55 12.60 -12.54 3.30
CA GLY A 55 12.51 -11.12 3.61
C GLY A 55 11.60 -10.37 2.65
N ALA A 56 10.99 -9.29 3.10
CA ALA A 56 10.20 -8.38 2.29
C ALA A 56 10.37 -6.94 2.79
N PHE A 57 10.58 -6.04 1.87
CA PHE A 57 10.60 -4.60 2.11
C PHE A 57 9.57 -3.91 1.25
N ALA A 58 8.84 -2.97 1.83
CA ALA A 58 7.81 -2.22 1.14
C ALA A 58 7.77 -0.76 1.61
N PHE A 59 7.68 0.16 0.66
CA PHE A 59 7.48 1.58 0.88
C PHE A 59 6.23 2.04 0.12
N GLN A 60 5.46 2.95 0.72
CA GLN A 60 4.27 3.54 0.12
C GLN A 60 4.21 5.02 0.45
N GLY A 61 3.87 5.83 -0.55
CA GLY A 61 3.53 7.23 -0.43
C GLY A 61 2.12 7.49 -0.93
N GLU A 62 1.36 8.31 -0.21
CA GLU A 62 0.04 8.80 -0.61
C GLU A 62 -0.04 10.31 -0.46
N TYR A 63 -0.58 10.96 -1.48
CA TYR A 63 -1.06 12.33 -1.39
C TYR A 63 -2.58 12.30 -1.32
N ARG A 64 -3.13 12.86 -0.26
CA ARG A 64 -4.57 12.93 0.03
C ARG A 64 -5.02 14.38 -0.02
N HIS A 65 -6.04 14.66 -0.80
CA HIS A 65 -6.70 15.96 -0.87
C HIS A 65 -8.16 15.82 -0.43
N SER A 66 -8.57 16.65 0.51
CA SER A 66 -9.96 16.72 0.99
C SER A 66 -10.60 18.02 0.51
N PHE A 67 -11.71 17.90 -0.21
CA PHE A 67 -12.51 19.07 -0.59
C PHE A 67 -13.33 19.57 0.62
N LYS A 68 -13.85 20.80 0.53
CA LYS A 68 -14.71 21.39 1.58
C LYS A 68 -16.04 20.60 1.80
N ASN A 69 -16.45 19.82 0.82
CA ASN A 69 -17.55 18.87 0.89
C ASN A 69 -17.01 17.48 1.32
N ARG A 70 -17.87 16.48 1.40
CA ARG A 70 -17.53 15.12 1.88
C ARG A 70 -16.63 14.31 0.93
N PHE A 71 -16.18 14.91 -0.15
CA PHE A 71 -15.38 14.24 -1.16
C PHE A 71 -13.90 14.54 -0.98
N GLY A 72 -13.08 13.60 -1.39
CA GLY A 72 -11.64 13.74 -1.50
C GLY A 72 -11.09 12.83 -2.59
N PHE A 73 -9.83 13.05 -2.93
CA PHE A 73 -9.10 12.14 -3.81
C PHE A 73 -7.74 11.79 -3.21
N VAL A 74 -7.19 10.69 -3.68
CA VAL A 74 -5.87 10.19 -3.28
C VAL A 74 -5.11 9.77 -4.53
N ILE A 75 -3.83 10.11 -4.56
CA ILE A 75 -2.85 9.53 -5.49
C ILE A 75 -1.85 8.76 -4.65
N PHE A 76 -1.48 7.57 -5.08
CA PHE A 76 -0.56 6.72 -4.34
C PHE A 76 0.46 6.04 -5.23
N THR A 77 1.60 5.77 -4.65
CA THR A 77 2.65 4.93 -5.24
C THR A 77 3.24 4.03 -4.18
N SER A 78 3.67 2.85 -4.58
CA SER A 78 4.31 1.86 -3.72
C SER A 78 5.46 1.20 -4.45
N THR A 79 6.52 0.90 -3.73
CA THR A 79 7.66 0.15 -4.25
C THR A 79 8.15 -0.84 -3.21
N GLY A 80 8.71 -1.97 -3.63
CA GLY A 80 9.24 -2.97 -2.73
C GLY A 80 9.77 -4.20 -3.42
N SER A 81 10.45 -5.03 -2.66
CA SER A 81 11.03 -6.28 -3.11
C SER A 81 10.92 -7.35 -2.03
N VAL A 82 11.04 -8.60 -2.46
CA VAL A 82 11.26 -9.77 -1.60
C VAL A 82 12.68 -10.29 -1.83
N PHE A 83 13.30 -10.89 -0.82
CA PHE A 83 14.68 -11.36 -0.90
C PHE A 83 14.90 -12.60 -0.01
N SER A 84 15.75 -13.51 -0.46
CA SER A 84 16.13 -14.72 0.30
C SER A 84 17.18 -14.40 1.35
N SER A 85 18.13 -13.52 1.04
CA SER A 85 19.22 -13.06 1.91
C SER A 85 19.47 -11.56 1.70
N TRP A 86 20.08 -10.92 2.66
CA TRP A 86 20.45 -9.49 2.59
C TRP A 86 21.35 -9.15 1.40
N ASN A 87 22.21 -10.11 1.01
CA ASN A 87 23.12 -9.94 -0.13
C ASN A 87 22.43 -10.08 -1.49
N ASP A 88 21.19 -10.60 -1.51
CA ASP A 88 20.42 -10.87 -2.72
C ASP A 88 19.44 -9.72 -3.04
N ILE A 89 19.54 -8.59 -2.35
CA ILE A 89 18.69 -7.43 -2.63
C ILE A 89 19.11 -6.80 -3.95
N ASP A 90 18.32 -7.01 -4.99
CA ASP A 90 18.51 -6.41 -6.29
C ASP A 90 17.48 -5.29 -6.53
N PHE A 91 17.97 -4.07 -6.75
CA PHE A 91 17.12 -2.91 -7.02
C PHE A 91 16.40 -3.01 -8.37
N SER A 92 16.90 -3.83 -9.31
CA SER A 92 16.24 -4.08 -10.60
C SER A 92 14.97 -4.92 -10.47
N GLU A 93 14.85 -5.69 -9.39
CA GLU A 93 13.69 -6.55 -9.10
C GLU A 93 12.57 -5.85 -8.31
N PHE A 94 12.71 -4.57 -8.04
CA PHE A 94 11.68 -3.84 -7.31
C PHE A 94 10.36 -3.82 -8.09
N LYS A 95 9.30 -4.22 -7.38
CA LYS A 95 7.93 -4.17 -7.89
C LYS A 95 7.33 -2.82 -7.54
N ASN A 96 6.73 -2.19 -8.53
CA ASN A 96 6.10 -0.88 -8.39
C ASN A 96 4.60 -1.00 -8.59
N ALA A 97 3.84 -0.25 -7.81
CA ALA A 97 2.42 -0.08 -7.98
C ALA A 97 2.07 1.40 -7.79
N TYR A 98 1.12 1.89 -8.57
CA TYR A 98 0.66 3.28 -8.50
C TYR A 98 -0.83 3.33 -8.81
N GLY A 99 -1.46 4.43 -8.46
CA GLY A 99 -2.87 4.58 -8.75
C GLY A 99 -3.48 5.82 -8.11
N PHE A 100 -4.78 5.85 -8.19
CA PHE A 100 -5.58 6.92 -7.63
C PHE A 100 -6.86 6.37 -7.01
N GLY A 101 -7.52 7.18 -6.19
CA GLY A 101 -8.76 6.78 -5.57
C GLY A 101 -9.61 7.96 -5.15
N LEU A 102 -10.90 7.68 -5.03
CA LEU A 102 -11.90 8.60 -4.51
C LEU A 102 -12.20 8.27 -3.05
N ARG A 103 -12.55 9.30 -2.30
CA ARG A 103 -12.94 9.23 -0.90
C ARG A 103 -14.30 9.90 -0.73
N TYR A 104 -15.17 9.25 0.01
CA TYR A 104 -16.45 9.83 0.44
C TYR A 104 -16.58 9.67 1.94
N GLN A 105 -16.60 10.78 2.67
CA GLN A 105 -16.75 10.80 4.11
C GLN A 105 -18.20 10.50 4.50
N LEU A 106 -18.42 9.38 5.16
CA LEU A 106 -19.75 8.90 5.55
C LEU A 106 -20.39 9.80 6.62
N ARG A 107 -19.60 10.27 7.58
CA ARG A 107 -20.04 11.17 8.65
C ARG A 107 -19.07 12.34 8.79
N LYS A 108 -19.56 13.56 8.97
CA LYS A 108 -18.71 14.76 9.15
C LYS A 108 -17.82 14.70 10.39
N GLU A 109 -18.21 13.95 11.40
CA GLU A 109 -17.53 13.83 12.70
C GLU A 109 -16.68 12.55 12.81
N SER A 110 -16.70 11.67 11.82
CA SER A 110 -15.97 10.41 11.81
C SER A 110 -14.91 10.40 10.71
N SER A 111 -13.79 9.77 10.98
CA SER A 111 -12.75 9.48 9.98
C SER A 111 -13.09 8.28 9.08
N GLU A 112 -14.34 7.83 9.08
CA GLU A 112 -14.78 6.73 8.25
C GLU A 112 -15.06 7.19 6.83
N ASN A 113 -14.23 6.73 5.91
CA ASN A 113 -14.35 7.02 4.49
C ASN A 113 -14.74 5.75 3.72
N LEU A 114 -15.68 5.90 2.81
CA LEU A 114 -15.84 4.96 1.71
C LEU A 114 -14.77 5.31 0.66
N ARG A 115 -14.00 4.32 0.25
CA ARG A 115 -12.91 4.50 -0.72
C ARG A 115 -13.13 3.61 -1.92
N LEU A 116 -12.86 4.19 -3.08
CA LEU A 116 -12.75 3.50 -4.35
C LEU A 116 -11.34 3.77 -4.89
N ASP A 117 -10.50 2.75 -4.94
CA ASP A 117 -9.14 2.85 -5.44
C ASP A 117 -8.97 2.06 -6.73
N ILE A 118 -8.23 2.62 -7.66
CA ILE A 118 -7.79 1.94 -8.89
C ILE A 118 -6.26 1.91 -8.86
N GLY A 119 -5.71 0.70 -8.89
CA GLY A 119 -4.28 0.47 -8.81
C GLY A 119 -3.73 -0.24 -10.05
N PHE A 120 -2.53 0.13 -10.43
CA PHE A 120 -1.80 -0.37 -11.57
C PHE A 120 -0.43 -0.84 -11.15
N SER A 121 0.06 -1.90 -11.79
CA SER A 121 1.45 -2.35 -11.69
C SER A 121 1.89 -2.85 -13.07
N PRO A 122 3.17 -2.67 -13.44
CA PRO A 122 3.68 -3.21 -14.71
C PRO A 122 3.43 -4.71 -14.82
N ASN A 123 2.94 -5.14 -15.99
CA ASN A 123 2.66 -6.54 -16.32
C ASN A 123 1.59 -7.23 -15.45
N GLU A 124 0.78 -6.47 -14.72
CA GLU A 124 -0.30 -6.98 -13.91
C GLU A 124 -1.65 -6.40 -14.34
N PRO A 125 -2.76 -7.13 -14.14
CA PRO A 125 -4.08 -6.59 -14.40
C PRO A 125 -4.39 -5.44 -13.43
N MET A 126 -5.16 -4.46 -13.92
CA MET A 126 -5.67 -3.37 -13.09
C MET A 126 -6.49 -3.91 -11.91
N GLY A 127 -6.20 -3.40 -10.71
CA GLY A 127 -6.95 -3.71 -9.49
C GLY A 127 -7.95 -2.62 -9.16
N ILE A 128 -9.19 -3.00 -8.83
CA ILE A 128 -10.22 -2.11 -8.32
C ILE A 128 -10.56 -2.53 -6.89
N TYR A 129 -10.55 -1.58 -5.96
CA TYR A 129 -10.74 -1.83 -4.53
C TYR A 129 -11.83 -0.91 -3.98
N ILE A 130 -12.88 -1.50 -3.40
CA ILE A 130 -13.94 -0.79 -2.68
C ILE A 130 -13.81 -1.15 -1.21
N LEU A 131 -13.59 -0.18 -0.36
CA LEU A 131 -13.22 -0.39 1.03
C LEU A 131 -13.82 0.67 1.95
N PHE A 132 -13.99 0.29 3.21
CA PHE A 132 -14.30 1.21 4.30
C PHE A 132 -13.02 1.51 5.06
N LYS A 133 -12.82 2.74 5.53
CA LYS A 133 -11.64 3.29 6.21
C LYS A 133 -10.46 3.57 5.28
N GLU A 134 -9.46 4.29 5.80
CA GLU A 134 -8.25 4.65 5.06
C GLU A 134 -7.28 3.45 4.89
N ALA A 135 -6.32 3.61 3.97
CA ALA A 135 -5.36 2.55 3.66
C ALA A 135 -4.39 2.25 4.81
N PHE A 136 -4.11 3.25 5.64
CA PHE A 136 -3.25 3.15 6.82
C PHE A 136 -3.37 4.42 7.68
#